data_b3c16e9b738bf4a2467f154dc09b63ae
#
_entry.id   b3c16e9b738bf4a2467f154dc09b63ae
#
_cell.length_a   1.000
_cell.length_b   1.000
_cell.length_c   1.000
_cell.angle_alpha   90.00
_cell.angle_beta   90.00
_cell.angle_gamma   90.00
#
_symmetry.space_group_name_H-M   'P 1'
#
loop_
_entity.id
_entity.type
_entity.pdbx_description
1 polymer ?
#
loop_
_entity_poly.entity_id
_entity_poly.type
_entity_poly.pdbx_seq_one_letter_code
_entity_poly.pdbx_strand_id
1 'polypeptide(L)'
;MFKNKLLGAALGLAFAFGGAPAQAQEVYIPLISKGFQHQFWQAVKAGADQAGKDYKVKVSFEGPETEAMVDKQIDMLSAALAKKPQAIGFAALDSKAAIPLLKKAQAAKIPVVAFDSGVDSDIPVTTATTDNRAAAALAADKMAELIGKEGDIAVVAHDQTSRTGIDRRDGFLERIKSTYPKIKVVSVQYGGGDQLKSTEVTKSILQAYPKLKGVFGTNEGSAIGVVNGVKEMKRKIAIIGYDSGKQQKDAIRDGTMAGAITQNPVGIGYKTVEAAVKAIKGEKLPKIIDTGFYWYDKSNIDDPKITAVLYD
;
A
#
# COMPACT_ATOMS: atom_id res chain seq x y z
N MET A 1 -9.49 -4.69 -99.34
CA MET A 1 -10.31 -4.09 -98.30
C MET A 1 -10.50 -5.12 -97.14
N PHE A 2 -9.69 -5.08 -96.14
CA PHE A 2 -9.91 -5.90 -94.94
C PHE A 2 -9.63 -5.02 -93.72
N LYS A 3 -10.64 -4.82 -92.90
CA LYS A 3 -10.57 -4.07 -91.65
C LYS A 3 -10.25 -5.06 -90.51
N ASN A 4 -9.11 -4.97 -89.91
CA ASN A 4 -8.75 -5.70 -88.67
C ASN A 4 -9.25 -4.88 -87.46
N LYS A 5 -10.09 -5.48 -86.66
CA LYS A 5 -10.45 -5.01 -85.30
C LYS A 5 -9.51 -5.65 -84.28
N LEU A 6 -8.71 -4.84 -83.61
CA LEU A 6 -7.98 -5.23 -82.44
C LEU A 6 -8.88 -5.14 -81.21
N LEU A 7 -9.05 -6.27 -80.51
CA LEU A 7 -9.73 -6.36 -79.22
C LEU A 7 -8.66 -6.22 -78.15
N GLY A 8 -8.70 -5.09 -77.38
CA GLY A 8 -7.82 -4.91 -76.23
C GLY A 8 -8.45 -5.57 -75.02
N ALA A 9 -7.76 -6.54 -74.42
CA ALA A 9 -8.10 -7.13 -73.13
C ALA A 9 -7.41 -6.33 -72.03
N ALA A 10 -8.22 -5.60 -71.22
CA ALA A 10 -7.77 -4.93 -70.00
C ALA A 10 -7.72 -5.97 -68.87
N LEU A 11 -6.51 -6.38 -68.44
CA LEU A 11 -6.30 -7.14 -67.21
C LEU A 11 -6.39 -6.20 -66.02
N GLY A 12 -7.52 -6.25 -65.26
CA GLY A 12 -7.65 -5.57 -63.99
C GLY A 12 -6.87 -6.34 -62.91
N LEU A 13 -5.77 -5.75 -62.43
CA LEU A 13 -5.09 -6.21 -61.22
C LEU A 13 -5.92 -5.77 -59.99
N ALA A 14 -6.62 -6.70 -59.37
CA ALA A 14 -7.22 -6.49 -58.05
C ALA A 14 -6.13 -6.61 -56.98
N PHE A 15 -5.69 -5.46 -56.44
CA PHE A 15 -4.86 -5.44 -55.25
C PHE A 15 -5.73 -5.84 -54.02
N ALA A 16 -5.62 -7.10 -53.62
CA ALA A 16 -6.15 -7.53 -52.34
C ALA A 16 -5.23 -6.95 -51.24
N PHE A 17 -5.66 -5.85 -50.63
CA PHE A 17 -5.09 -5.39 -49.36
C PHE A 17 -5.41 -6.44 -48.27
N GLY A 18 -4.57 -7.42 -48.12
CA GLY A 18 -4.57 -8.29 -46.97
C GLY A 18 -4.16 -7.46 -45.73
N GLY A 19 -5.16 -6.92 -45.01
CA GLY A 19 -4.93 -6.32 -43.71
C GLY A 19 -4.35 -7.39 -42.80
N ALA A 20 -3.05 -7.31 -42.48
CA ALA A 20 -2.49 -8.10 -41.39
C ALA A 20 -3.34 -7.84 -40.12
N PRO A 21 -3.72 -8.88 -39.37
CA PRO A 21 -4.44 -8.67 -38.12
C PRO A 21 -3.59 -7.76 -37.24
N ALA A 22 -4.10 -6.60 -36.89
CA ALA A 22 -3.48 -5.73 -35.91
C ALA A 22 -3.33 -6.57 -34.64
N GLN A 23 -2.11 -6.95 -34.32
CA GLN A 23 -1.80 -7.67 -33.10
C GLN A 23 -2.24 -6.76 -31.94
N ALA A 24 -3.31 -7.14 -31.24
CA ALA A 24 -3.82 -6.36 -30.12
C ALA A 24 -2.67 -6.13 -29.15
N GLN A 25 -2.28 -4.88 -28.96
CA GLN A 25 -1.21 -4.54 -28.04
C GLN A 25 -1.59 -5.07 -26.65
N GLU A 26 -0.72 -5.88 -26.06
CA GLU A 26 -0.91 -6.43 -24.73
C GLU A 26 -1.11 -5.29 -23.73
N VAL A 27 -2.19 -5.35 -22.96
CA VAL A 27 -2.48 -4.34 -21.94
C VAL A 27 -1.41 -4.39 -20.87
N TYR A 28 -0.69 -3.29 -20.67
CA TYR A 28 0.39 -3.17 -19.70
C TYR A 28 0.00 -2.20 -18.57
N ILE A 29 0.12 -2.68 -17.33
CA ILE A 29 -0.24 -1.96 -16.11
C ILE A 29 0.94 -2.04 -15.12
N PRO A 30 1.84 -1.04 -15.08
CA PRO A 30 2.85 -0.95 -14.04
C PRO A 30 2.22 -0.53 -12.71
N LEU A 31 2.60 -1.22 -11.62
CA LEU A 31 2.31 -0.85 -10.25
C LEU A 31 3.60 -0.36 -9.59
N ILE A 32 3.55 0.85 -9.02
CA ILE A 32 4.67 1.47 -8.32
C ILE A 32 4.33 1.54 -6.84
N SER A 33 5.01 0.70 -6.06
CA SER A 33 4.85 0.57 -4.61
C SER A 33 5.70 1.60 -3.84
N LYS A 34 5.50 1.65 -2.52
CA LYS A 34 6.33 2.49 -1.64
C LYS A 34 7.72 1.89 -1.40
N GLY A 35 7.89 0.57 -1.52
CA GLY A 35 9.17 -0.10 -1.32
C GLY A 35 9.10 -1.61 -1.47
N PHE A 36 10.23 -2.27 -1.15
CA PHE A 36 10.33 -3.73 -1.15
C PHE A 36 10.87 -4.30 0.17
N GLN A 37 11.22 -3.46 1.12
CA GLN A 37 11.84 -3.87 2.39
C GLN A 37 10.92 -4.65 3.33
N HIS A 38 9.59 -4.57 3.13
CA HIS A 38 8.59 -5.24 3.97
C HIS A 38 7.93 -6.40 3.23
N GLN A 39 7.61 -7.48 3.98
CA GLN A 39 6.87 -8.63 3.46
C GLN A 39 5.47 -8.22 2.97
N PHE A 40 4.90 -7.16 3.53
CA PHE A 40 3.66 -6.54 3.05
C PHE A 40 3.66 -6.33 1.53
N TRP A 41 4.72 -5.75 0.97
CA TRP A 41 4.78 -5.46 -0.48
C TRP A 41 4.89 -6.72 -1.34
N GLN A 42 5.47 -7.82 -0.82
CA GLN A 42 5.49 -9.11 -1.50
C GLN A 42 4.08 -9.71 -1.59
N ALA A 43 3.28 -9.56 -0.52
CA ALA A 43 1.89 -9.99 -0.51
C ALA A 43 1.01 -9.14 -1.45
N VAL A 44 1.21 -7.82 -1.50
CA VAL A 44 0.54 -6.93 -2.48
C VAL A 44 0.89 -7.37 -3.91
N LYS A 45 2.19 -7.62 -4.18
CA LYS A 45 2.65 -8.11 -5.49
C LYS A 45 1.98 -9.42 -5.87
N ALA A 46 1.87 -10.38 -4.96
CA ALA A 46 1.22 -11.66 -5.22
C ALA A 46 -0.24 -11.48 -5.66
N GLY A 47 -0.99 -10.57 -5.02
CA GLY A 47 -2.34 -10.23 -5.43
C GLY A 47 -2.41 -9.58 -6.81
N ALA A 48 -1.48 -8.66 -7.10
CA ALA A 48 -1.39 -8.01 -8.40
C ALA A 48 -1.04 -9.00 -9.52
N ASP A 49 -0.09 -9.91 -9.28
CA ASP A 49 0.30 -10.97 -10.23
C ASP A 49 -0.86 -11.92 -10.52
N GLN A 50 -1.64 -12.29 -9.49
CA GLN A 50 -2.83 -13.11 -9.65
C GLN A 50 -3.89 -12.42 -10.53
N ALA A 51 -4.19 -11.15 -10.25
CA ALA A 51 -5.12 -10.38 -11.07
C ALA A 51 -4.62 -10.22 -12.52
N GLY A 52 -3.30 -10.03 -12.71
CA GLY A 52 -2.68 -10.00 -14.04
C GLY A 52 -2.98 -11.26 -14.86
N LYS A 53 -2.90 -12.43 -14.23
CA LYS A 53 -3.25 -13.72 -14.86
C LYS A 53 -4.75 -13.81 -15.17
N ASP A 54 -5.61 -13.48 -14.20
CA ASP A 54 -7.06 -13.62 -14.32
C ASP A 54 -7.63 -12.69 -15.39
N TYR A 55 -7.12 -11.47 -15.48
CA TYR A 55 -7.53 -10.46 -16.47
C TYR A 55 -6.72 -10.52 -17.78
N LYS A 56 -5.71 -11.41 -17.87
CA LYS A 56 -4.83 -11.56 -19.02
C LYS A 56 -4.19 -10.24 -19.44
N VAL A 57 -3.63 -9.52 -18.46
CA VAL A 57 -2.90 -8.27 -18.65
C VAL A 57 -1.49 -8.40 -18.11
N LYS A 58 -0.55 -7.70 -18.73
CA LYS A 58 0.83 -7.65 -18.25
C LYS A 58 0.92 -6.67 -17.08
N VAL A 59 1.36 -7.16 -15.94
CA VAL A 59 1.61 -6.37 -14.74
C VAL A 59 3.12 -6.34 -14.48
N SER A 60 3.68 -5.16 -14.17
CA SER A 60 4.96 -5.05 -13.47
C SER A 60 4.73 -4.46 -12.09
N PHE A 61 5.56 -4.85 -11.13
CA PHE A 61 5.50 -4.35 -9.77
C PHE A 61 6.89 -3.85 -9.39
N GLU A 62 7.01 -2.56 -9.19
CA GLU A 62 8.28 -1.87 -8.96
C GLU A 62 8.15 -0.96 -7.74
N GLY A 63 9.26 -0.69 -7.06
CA GLY A 63 9.32 0.24 -5.94
C GLY A 63 10.76 0.53 -5.56
N PRO A 64 11.01 1.62 -4.81
CA PRO A 64 12.33 1.90 -4.28
C PRO A 64 12.76 0.85 -3.24
N GLU A 65 14.03 0.81 -2.92
CA GLU A 65 14.59 -0.13 -1.95
C GLU A 65 13.98 0.06 -0.55
N THR A 66 13.73 1.32 -0.18
CA THR A 66 13.16 1.67 1.13
C THR A 66 12.03 2.70 1.01
N GLU A 67 11.15 2.74 2.00
CA GLU A 67 10.04 3.70 2.09
C GLU A 67 10.47 5.15 2.43
N ALA A 68 11.77 5.45 2.44
CA ALA A 68 12.30 6.79 2.61
C ALA A 68 12.75 7.45 1.28
N MET A 69 12.69 6.73 0.16
CA MET A 69 13.28 7.15 -1.13
C MET A 69 12.25 7.80 -2.07
N VAL A 70 11.68 8.93 -1.66
CA VAL A 70 10.62 9.64 -2.43
C VAL A 70 11.08 9.98 -3.84
N ASP A 71 12.27 10.59 -4.00
CA ASP A 71 12.78 11.01 -5.31
C ASP A 71 12.94 9.81 -6.26
N LYS A 72 13.42 8.67 -5.73
CA LYS A 72 13.55 7.44 -6.50
C LYS A 72 12.19 6.93 -6.99
N GLN A 73 11.16 7.00 -6.15
CA GLN A 73 9.80 6.63 -6.55
C GLN A 73 9.27 7.55 -7.67
N ILE A 74 9.55 8.85 -7.59
CA ILE A 74 9.17 9.82 -8.64
C ILE A 74 9.85 9.48 -9.96
N ASP A 75 11.14 9.13 -9.96
CA ASP A 75 11.85 8.68 -11.15
C ASP A 75 11.23 7.42 -11.75
N MET A 76 10.87 6.43 -10.91
CA MET A 76 10.20 5.20 -11.33
C MET A 76 8.84 5.50 -11.98
N LEU A 77 8.04 6.39 -11.39
CA LEU A 77 6.76 6.82 -11.96
C LEU A 77 6.96 7.52 -13.31
N SER A 78 7.98 8.38 -13.42
CA SER A 78 8.33 9.05 -14.69
C SER A 78 8.73 8.05 -15.77
N ALA A 79 9.55 7.06 -15.42
CA ALA A 79 9.97 5.99 -16.34
C ALA A 79 8.79 5.11 -16.78
N ALA A 80 7.86 4.81 -15.86
CA ALA A 80 6.64 4.06 -16.18
C ALA A 80 5.73 4.82 -17.15
N LEU A 81 5.54 6.13 -16.94
CA LEU A 81 4.78 6.99 -17.85
C LEU A 81 5.38 7.05 -19.26
N ALA A 82 6.72 7.09 -19.37
CA ALA A 82 7.43 7.12 -20.65
C ALA A 82 7.15 5.86 -21.51
N LYS A 83 6.81 4.73 -20.89
CA LYS A 83 6.42 3.48 -21.58
C LYS A 83 4.99 3.52 -22.14
N LYS A 84 4.22 4.60 -21.89
CA LYS A 84 2.83 4.79 -22.32
C LYS A 84 1.93 3.61 -21.96
N PRO A 85 1.84 3.22 -20.68
CA PRO A 85 0.99 2.10 -20.24
C PRO A 85 -0.49 2.43 -20.42
N GLN A 86 -1.34 1.41 -20.41
CA GLN A 86 -2.78 1.59 -20.52
C GLN A 86 -3.43 2.06 -19.22
N ALA A 87 -2.83 1.79 -18.06
CA ALA A 87 -3.15 2.35 -16.76
C ALA A 87 -1.92 2.28 -15.85
N ILE A 88 -1.96 2.97 -14.71
CA ILE A 88 -0.89 2.93 -13.68
C ILE A 88 -1.52 2.67 -12.32
N GLY A 89 -0.92 1.75 -11.53
CA GLY A 89 -1.11 1.65 -10.10
C GLY A 89 -0.02 2.45 -9.37
N PHE A 90 -0.39 3.26 -8.36
CA PHE A 90 0.56 4.09 -7.64
C PHE A 90 0.24 4.16 -6.13
N ALA A 91 1.19 3.74 -5.29
CA ALA A 91 1.14 3.90 -3.83
C ALA A 91 2.13 4.98 -3.41
N ALA A 92 1.66 6.14 -3.00
CA ALA A 92 2.50 7.31 -2.81
C ALA A 92 3.31 7.28 -1.51
N LEU A 93 4.62 7.49 -1.58
CA LEU A 93 5.50 7.77 -0.43
C LEU A 93 5.23 9.16 0.16
N ASP A 94 4.92 10.12 -0.69
CA ASP A 94 4.51 11.47 -0.31
C ASP A 94 3.21 11.81 -1.01
N SER A 95 2.21 12.28 -0.26
CA SER A 95 0.86 12.52 -0.78
C SER A 95 0.78 13.60 -1.86
N LYS A 96 1.81 14.41 -2.04
CA LYS A 96 1.83 15.57 -2.95
C LYS A 96 2.91 15.51 -4.02
N ALA A 97 4.06 14.90 -3.74
CA ALA A 97 5.24 14.93 -4.62
C ALA A 97 4.96 14.40 -6.04
N ALA A 98 4.11 13.37 -6.17
CA ALA A 98 3.78 12.77 -7.46
C ALA A 98 2.75 13.56 -8.29
N ILE A 99 2.05 14.55 -7.72
CA ILE A 99 0.93 15.26 -8.39
C ILE A 99 1.32 15.81 -9.77
N PRO A 100 2.50 16.43 -9.98
CA PRO A 100 2.89 16.92 -11.32
C PRO A 100 2.96 15.80 -12.37
N LEU A 101 3.45 14.60 -12.02
CA LEU A 101 3.48 13.45 -12.93
C LEU A 101 2.08 12.85 -13.14
N LEU A 102 1.25 12.82 -12.10
CA LEU A 102 -0.15 12.37 -12.23
C LEU A 102 -0.95 13.29 -13.16
N LYS A 103 -0.70 14.60 -13.16
CA LYS A 103 -1.28 15.53 -14.16
C LYS A 103 -0.82 15.19 -15.58
N LYS A 104 0.42 14.75 -15.79
CA LYS A 104 0.90 14.28 -17.10
C LYS A 104 0.18 12.99 -17.52
N ALA A 105 -0.04 12.05 -16.59
CA ALA A 105 -0.83 10.84 -16.84
C ALA A 105 -2.27 11.20 -17.27
N GLN A 106 -2.93 12.12 -16.55
CA GLN A 106 -4.27 12.61 -16.85
C GLN A 106 -4.34 13.26 -18.24
N ALA A 107 -3.39 14.14 -18.58
CA ALA A 107 -3.31 14.76 -19.89
C ALA A 107 -3.10 13.75 -21.03
N ALA A 108 -2.37 12.66 -20.75
CA ALA A 108 -2.18 11.54 -21.67
C ALA A 108 -3.36 10.55 -21.68
N LYS A 109 -4.43 10.81 -20.91
CA LYS A 109 -5.60 9.93 -20.72
C LYS A 109 -5.23 8.52 -20.20
N ILE A 110 -4.16 8.43 -19.41
CA ILE A 110 -3.74 7.20 -18.73
C ILE A 110 -4.42 7.19 -17.35
N PRO A 111 -5.38 6.28 -17.08
CA PRO A 111 -6.01 6.20 -15.78
C PRO A 111 -5.00 5.80 -14.69
N VAL A 112 -5.11 6.45 -13.54
CA VAL A 112 -4.30 6.17 -12.36
C VAL A 112 -5.21 5.56 -11.29
N VAL A 113 -4.82 4.39 -10.78
CA VAL A 113 -5.43 3.76 -9.60
C VAL A 113 -4.44 3.92 -8.45
N ALA A 114 -4.82 4.68 -7.42
CA ALA A 114 -4.04 4.71 -6.20
C ALA A 114 -4.26 3.42 -5.41
N PHE A 115 -3.24 2.94 -4.70
CA PHE A 115 -3.38 1.78 -3.83
C PHE A 115 -2.57 1.94 -2.54
N ASP A 116 -2.99 1.25 -1.47
CA ASP A 116 -2.43 1.36 -0.13
C ASP A 116 -2.39 2.81 0.37
N SER A 117 -1.49 3.63 -0.17
CA SER A 117 -1.30 5.03 0.17
C SER A 117 -1.72 5.93 -0.99
N GLY A 118 -2.75 6.75 -0.78
CA GLY A 118 -3.28 7.66 -1.77
C GLY A 118 -2.45 8.95 -1.94
N VAL A 119 -2.99 9.86 -2.73
CA VAL A 119 -2.43 11.20 -2.97
C VAL A 119 -3.46 12.28 -2.63
N ASP A 120 -2.99 13.49 -2.32
CA ASP A 120 -3.84 14.66 -2.04
C ASP A 120 -4.32 15.29 -3.36
N SER A 121 -5.01 14.48 -4.18
CA SER A 121 -5.51 14.88 -5.50
C SER A 121 -6.66 13.98 -5.94
N ASP A 122 -7.59 14.53 -6.72
CA ASP A 122 -8.71 13.81 -7.33
C ASP A 122 -8.35 13.11 -8.66
N ILE A 123 -7.08 13.17 -9.10
CA ILE A 123 -6.63 12.56 -10.36
C ILE A 123 -6.79 11.04 -10.36
N PRO A 124 -6.46 10.28 -9.31
CA PRO A 124 -6.74 8.85 -9.29
C PRO A 124 -8.25 8.58 -9.44
N VAL A 125 -8.57 7.65 -10.33
CA VAL A 125 -9.97 7.27 -10.59
C VAL A 125 -10.59 6.54 -9.40
N THR A 126 -9.75 5.86 -8.61
CA THR A 126 -10.11 5.19 -7.35
C THR A 126 -8.85 4.95 -6.51
N THR A 127 -9.04 4.62 -5.24
CA THR A 127 -7.97 4.15 -4.34
C THR A 127 -8.38 2.82 -3.71
N ALA A 128 -7.60 1.76 -3.94
CA ALA A 128 -7.76 0.48 -3.25
C ALA A 128 -6.92 0.49 -1.97
N THR A 129 -7.56 0.58 -0.81
CA THR A 129 -6.87 0.83 0.46
C THR A 129 -7.65 0.31 1.67
N THR A 130 -6.99 0.21 2.79
CA THR A 130 -7.58 0.04 4.12
C THR A 130 -8.15 1.36 4.62
N ASP A 131 -9.27 1.36 5.35
CA ASP A 131 -9.65 2.52 6.17
C ASP A 131 -8.65 2.67 7.32
N ASN A 132 -7.55 3.40 7.03
CA ASN A 132 -6.42 3.56 7.95
C ASN A 132 -6.79 4.33 9.23
N ARG A 133 -7.76 5.26 9.17
CA ARG A 133 -8.20 5.99 10.36
C ARG A 133 -9.01 5.09 11.30
N ALA A 134 -9.96 4.33 10.76
CA ALA A 134 -10.74 3.37 11.55
C ALA A 134 -9.87 2.25 12.12
N ALA A 135 -8.92 1.74 11.33
CA ALA A 135 -7.97 0.72 11.75
C ALA A 135 -7.09 1.20 12.92
N ALA A 136 -6.57 2.43 12.84
CA ALA A 136 -5.77 3.03 13.90
C ALA A 136 -6.61 3.39 15.14
N ALA A 137 -7.87 3.77 14.96
CA ALA A 137 -8.80 3.97 16.08
C ALA A 137 -9.04 2.65 16.84
N LEU A 138 -9.19 1.51 16.13
CA LEU A 138 -9.25 0.19 16.76
C LEU A 138 -7.96 -0.14 17.53
N ALA A 139 -6.79 0.18 16.98
CA ALA A 139 -5.51 0.01 17.70
C ALA A 139 -5.47 0.84 18.99
N ALA A 140 -6.04 2.06 18.99
CA ALA A 140 -6.14 2.90 20.17
C ALA A 140 -7.08 2.29 21.24
N ASP A 141 -8.22 1.74 20.83
CA ASP A 141 -9.14 1.03 21.73
C ASP A 141 -8.43 -0.16 22.38
N LYS A 142 -7.71 -0.97 21.59
CA LYS A 142 -6.93 -2.11 22.09
C LYS A 142 -5.79 -1.68 23.03
N MET A 143 -5.09 -0.60 22.72
CA MET A 143 -4.09 -0.04 23.62
C MET A 143 -4.70 0.36 24.96
N ALA A 144 -5.84 1.04 24.94
CA ALA A 144 -6.54 1.47 26.16
C ALA A 144 -6.98 0.26 27.01
N GLU A 145 -7.52 -0.80 26.39
CA GLU A 145 -7.88 -2.04 27.08
C GLU A 145 -6.67 -2.67 27.78
N LEU A 146 -5.54 -2.79 27.09
CA LEU A 146 -4.31 -3.43 27.59
C LEU A 146 -3.68 -2.71 28.78
N ILE A 147 -3.75 -1.35 28.81
CA ILE A 147 -3.09 -0.56 29.88
C ILE A 147 -4.05 -0.11 30.99
N GLY A 148 -5.34 -0.56 30.97
CA GLY A 148 -6.33 -0.20 31.97
C GLY A 148 -6.89 1.22 31.82
N LYS A 149 -6.92 1.74 30.58
CA LYS A 149 -7.49 3.04 30.18
C LYS A 149 -6.83 4.26 30.84
N GLU A 150 -5.59 4.12 31.33
CA GLU A 150 -4.83 5.23 31.93
C GLU A 150 -3.32 5.03 31.81
N GLY A 151 -2.56 6.12 31.74
CA GLY A 151 -1.10 6.17 31.76
C GLY A 151 -0.50 6.72 30.48
N ASP A 152 0.82 6.65 30.41
CA ASP A 152 1.60 7.25 29.33
C ASP A 152 1.84 6.20 28.23
N ILE A 153 1.65 6.62 26.98
CA ILE A 153 1.92 5.82 25.79
C ILE A 153 2.70 6.64 24.75
N ALA A 154 3.29 5.96 23.80
CA ALA A 154 3.98 6.59 22.67
C ALA A 154 3.59 5.97 21.33
N VAL A 155 3.89 6.68 20.25
CA VAL A 155 3.71 6.24 18.87
C VAL A 155 5.04 6.30 18.14
N VAL A 156 5.43 5.21 17.50
CA VAL A 156 6.51 5.16 16.51
C VAL A 156 5.86 5.08 15.14
N ALA A 157 5.73 6.22 14.51
CA ALA A 157 5.12 6.36 13.19
C ALA A 157 6.15 6.11 12.08
N HIS A 158 5.69 5.59 10.93
CA HIS A 158 6.60 5.29 9.83
C HIS A 158 7.03 6.56 9.08
N ASP A 159 6.12 7.45 8.70
CA ASP A 159 6.46 8.71 8.03
C ASP A 159 5.45 9.82 8.34
N GLN A 160 5.73 11.03 7.80
CA GLN A 160 4.94 12.24 8.03
C GLN A 160 4.13 12.69 6.82
N THR A 161 4.39 12.14 5.64
CA THR A 161 3.95 12.72 4.35
C THR A 161 3.07 11.80 3.53
N SER A 162 3.12 10.48 3.77
CA SER A 162 2.21 9.54 3.13
C SER A 162 0.83 9.55 3.77
N ARG A 163 -0.21 9.25 3.00
CA ARG A 163 -1.58 9.17 3.53
C ARG A 163 -1.70 8.11 4.63
N THR A 164 -1.07 6.95 4.46
CA THR A 164 -1.07 5.90 5.48
C THR A 164 -0.38 6.36 6.77
N GLY A 165 0.75 7.07 6.69
CA GLY A 165 1.46 7.63 7.85
C GLY A 165 0.61 8.63 8.61
N ILE A 166 0.02 9.58 7.89
CA ILE A 166 -0.86 10.61 8.44
C ILE A 166 -2.11 9.98 9.08
N ASP A 167 -2.84 9.14 8.33
CA ASP A 167 -4.13 8.61 8.77
C ASP A 167 -4.02 7.64 9.94
N ARG A 168 -2.98 6.79 9.97
CA ARG A 168 -2.74 5.88 11.12
C ARG A 168 -2.34 6.65 12.37
N ARG A 169 -1.45 7.63 12.25
CA ARG A 169 -1.08 8.51 13.36
C ARG A 169 -2.31 9.26 13.88
N ASP A 170 -3.01 9.98 13.02
CA ASP A 170 -4.09 10.87 13.41
C ASP A 170 -5.30 10.09 13.93
N GLY A 171 -5.69 8.99 13.28
CA GLY A 171 -6.79 8.13 13.74
C GLY A 171 -6.53 7.58 15.15
N PHE A 172 -5.30 7.15 15.45
CA PHE A 172 -4.92 6.71 16.79
C PHE A 172 -4.98 7.87 17.81
N LEU A 173 -4.34 9.01 17.50
CA LEU A 173 -4.28 10.15 18.41
C LEU A 173 -5.66 10.75 18.69
N GLU A 174 -6.50 10.90 17.68
CA GLU A 174 -7.87 11.41 17.81
C GLU A 174 -8.72 10.48 18.69
N ARG A 175 -8.60 9.16 18.49
CA ARG A 175 -9.34 8.18 19.30
C ARG A 175 -8.91 8.22 20.76
N ILE A 176 -7.61 8.25 21.03
CA ILE A 176 -7.10 8.39 22.41
C ILE A 176 -7.63 9.69 23.04
N LYS A 177 -7.47 10.82 22.34
CA LYS A 177 -7.88 12.14 22.85
C LYS A 177 -9.39 12.24 23.15
N SER A 178 -10.21 11.70 22.26
CA SER A 178 -11.69 11.82 22.37
C SER A 178 -12.30 10.85 23.38
N THR A 179 -11.69 9.68 23.57
CA THR A 179 -12.35 8.57 24.30
C THR A 179 -11.64 8.21 25.61
N TYR A 180 -10.33 8.44 25.70
CA TYR A 180 -9.50 7.97 26.83
C TYR A 180 -8.73 9.11 27.50
N PRO A 181 -9.39 10.06 28.18
CA PRO A 181 -8.77 11.31 28.69
C PRO A 181 -7.69 11.08 29.76
N LYS A 182 -7.62 9.88 30.37
CA LYS A 182 -6.56 9.52 31.32
C LYS A 182 -5.32 8.91 30.66
N ILE A 183 -5.35 8.67 29.34
CA ILE A 183 -4.19 8.21 28.58
C ILE A 183 -3.49 9.45 28.01
N LYS A 184 -2.18 9.56 28.21
CA LYS A 184 -1.37 10.63 27.64
C LYS A 184 -0.44 10.06 26.56
N VAL A 185 -0.53 10.61 25.36
CA VAL A 185 0.48 10.35 24.32
C VAL A 185 1.65 11.29 24.58
N VAL A 186 2.71 10.77 25.20
CA VAL A 186 3.86 11.59 25.64
C VAL A 186 4.90 11.76 24.55
N SER A 187 4.87 10.92 23.50
CA SER A 187 5.81 11.02 22.38
C SER A 187 5.18 10.47 21.10
N VAL A 188 5.44 11.18 19.99
CA VAL A 188 5.21 10.70 18.62
C VAL A 188 6.51 10.91 17.86
N GLN A 189 7.17 9.84 17.45
CA GLN A 189 8.44 9.87 16.73
C GLN A 189 8.35 9.09 15.43
N TYR A 190 9.27 9.34 14.51
CA TYR A 190 9.22 8.80 13.15
C TYR A 190 10.45 7.96 12.84
N GLY A 191 10.21 6.69 12.51
CA GLY A 191 11.24 5.71 12.18
C GLY A 191 11.52 5.56 10.67
N GLY A 192 10.77 6.26 9.79
CA GLY A 192 10.92 6.11 8.34
C GLY A 192 10.49 4.75 7.80
N GLY A 193 9.70 3.98 8.56
CA GLY A 193 9.38 2.59 8.23
C GLY A 193 10.57 1.63 8.34
N ASP A 194 11.73 2.10 8.77
CA ASP A 194 12.95 1.32 8.93
C ASP A 194 13.00 0.67 10.32
N GLN A 195 13.35 -0.63 10.37
CA GLN A 195 13.37 -1.40 11.60
C GLN A 195 14.47 -0.93 12.57
N LEU A 196 15.68 -0.66 12.06
CA LEU A 196 16.82 -0.26 12.90
C LEU A 196 16.59 1.13 13.47
N LYS A 197 16.19 2.08 12.64
CA LYS A 197 15.86 3.44 13.08
C LYS A 197 14.71 3.44 14.08
N SER A 198 13.67 2.64 13.85
CA SER A 198 12.54 2.50 14.78
C SER A 198 12.97 1.85 16.10
N THR A 199 13.95 0.93 16.09
CA THR A 199 14.57 0.38 17.29
C THR A 199 15.23 1.47 18.12
N GLU A 200 16.09 2.30 17.52
CA GLU A 200 16.78 3.39 18.21
C GLU A 200 15.81 4.47 18.73
N VAL A 201 14.81 4.82 17.91
CA VAL A 201 13.72 5.72 18.33
C VAL A 201 13.00 5.15 19.56
N THR A 202 12.66 3.88 19.55
CA THR A 202 11.99 3.22 20.69
C THR A 202 12.85 3.24 21.94
N LYS A 203 14.14 2.93 21.84
CA LYS A 203 15.07 3.00 22.97
C LYS A 203 15.13 4.41 23.57
N SER A 204 15.22 5.43 22.73
CA SER A 204 15.22 6.81 23.16
C SER A 204 13.93 7.22 23.90
N ILE A 205 12.77 6.78 23.40
CA ILE A 205 11.46 6.99 24.06
C ILE A 205 11.46 6.29 25.43
N LEU A 206 11.89 5.05 25.52
CA LEU A 206 11.91 4.27 26.77
C LEU A 206 12.85 4.86 27.83
N GLN A 207 13.96 5.48 27.41
CA GLN A 207 14.86 6.22 28.29
C GLN A 207 14.22 7.52 28.81
N ALA A 208 13.58 8.27 27.92
CA ALA A 208 12.95 9.53 28.28
C ALA A 208 11.68 9.37 29.16
N TYR A 209 10.97 8.25 28.99
CA TYR A 209 9.70 7.98 29.66
C TYR A 209 9.72 6.66 30.44
N PRO A 210 10.34 6.61 31.63
CA PRO A 210 10.48 5.36 32.38
C PRO A 210 9.15 4.74 32.84
N LYS A 211 8.07 5.52 32.90
CA LYS A 211 6.73 5.06 33.30
C LYS A 211 5.82 4.70 32.11
N LEU A 212 6.37 4.64 30.89
CA LEU A 212 5.61 4.32 29.68
C LEU A 212 4.94 2.96 29.81
N LYS A 213 3.62 2.90 29.53
CA LYS A 213 2.81 1.68 29.60
C LYS A 213 2.65 0.99 28.24
N GLY A 214 2.75 1.72 27.12
CA GLY A 214 2.57 1.13 25.81
C GLY A 214 3.17 1.92 24.66
N VAL A 215 3.42 1.24 23.54
CA VAL A 215 3.88 1.84 22.27
C VAL A 215 3.09 1.24 21.10
N PHE A 216 2.67 2.12 20.18
CA PHE A 216 2.07 1.74 18.90
C PHE A 216 3.05 1.98 17.76
N GLY A 217 3.37 0.91 17.00
CA GLY A 217 4.15 0.96 15.75
C GLY A 217 3.23 0.94 14.54
N THR A 218 3.30 1.95 13.66
CA THR A 218 2.24 2.21 12.66
C THR A 218 2.40 1.50 11.32
N ASN A 219 3.48 0.72 11.10
CA ASN A 219 3.67 -0.19 9.97
C ASN A 219 4.58 -1.35 10.37
N GLU A 220 4.80 -2.31 9.46
CA GLU A 220 5.63 -3.49 9.70
C GLU A 220 7.00 -3.14 10.28
N GLY A 221 7.75 -2.25 9.65
CA GLY A 221 9.10 -1.88 10.10
C GLY A 221 9.11 -1.16 11.45
N SER A 222 8.15 -0.24 11.67
CA SER A 222 8.02 0.44 12.97
C SER A 222 7.63 -0.53 14.07
N ALA A 223 6.71 -1.47 13.83
CA ALA A 223 6.26 -2.44 14.81
C ALA A 223 7.39 -3.40 15.23
N ILE A 224 8.16 -3.90 14.25
CA ILE A 224 9.32 -4.75 14.51
C ILE A 224 10.40 -3.97 15.30
N GLY A 225 10.65 -2.71 14.90
CA GLY A 225 11.59 -1.83 15.63
C GLY A 225 11.17 -1.58 17.09
N VAL A 226 9.86 -1.40 17.33
CA VAL A 226 9.34 -1.29 18.72
C VAL A 226 9.59 -2.57 19.51
N VAL A 227 9.32 -3.74 18.93
CA VAL A 227 9.59 -5.04 19.57
C VAL A 227 11.07 -5.16 19.93
N ASN A 228 11.98 -4.85 19.00
CA ASN A 228 13.41 -4.94 19.20
C ASN A 228 13.88 -3.97 20.29
N GLY A 229 13.48 -2.70 20.23
CA GLY A 229 13.86 -1.70 21.24
C GLY A 229 13.38 -2.06 22.65
N VAL A 230 12.15 -2.57 22.78
CA VAL A 230 11.59 -3.01 24.06
C VAL A 230 12.35 -4.24 24.60
N LYS A 231 12.70 -5.22 23.74
CA LYS A 231 13.51 -6.40 24.11
C LYS A 231 14.92 -5.99 24.56
N GLU A 232 15.62 -5.15 23.80
CA GLU A 232 16.97 -4.67 24.12
C GLU A 232 17.01 -3.90 25.45
N MET A 233 15.99 -3.07 25.70
CA MET A 233 15.85 -2.32 26.95
C MET A 233 15.29 -3.15 28.11
N LYS A 234 14.99 -4.43 27.88
CA LYS A 234 14.43 -5.37 28.86
C LYS A 234 13.19 -4.81 29.58
N ARG A 235 12.35 -4.08 28.83
CA ARG A 235 11.12 -3.49 29.35
C ARG A 235 9.94 -4.44 29.13
N LYS A 236 8.93 -4.29 29.99
CA LYS A 236 7.63 -4.98 29.85
C LYS A 236 6.55 -3.92 29.74
N ILE A 237 6.08 -3.66 28.53
CA ILE A 237 5.02 -2.69 28.21
C ILE A 237 4.13 -3.28 27.13
N ALA A 238 2.93 -2.73 26.95
CA ALA A 238 2.05 -3.12 25.87
C ALA A 238 2.63 -2.67 24.52
N ILE A 239 2.75 -3.59 23.57
CA ILE A 239 3.15 -3.29 22.20
C ILE A 239 1.99 -3.63 21.28
N ILE A 240 1.56 -2.66 20.49
CA ILE A 240 0.63 -2.86 19.38
C ILE A 240 1.35 -2.53 18.08
N GLY A 241 1.21 -3.43 17.10
CA GLY A 241 1.74 -3.27 15.76
C GLY A 241 0.67 -2.94 14.71
N TYR A 242 1.15 -2.79 13.50
CA TYR A 242 0.36 -2.70 12.28
C TYR A 242 1.03 -3.59 11.24
N ASP A 243 0.25 -4.28 10.39
CA ASP A 243 0.71 -5.30 9.46
C ASP A 243 0.94 -6.67 10.13
N SER A 244 1.43 -7.69 9.38
CA SER A 244 1.46 -9.07 9.88
C SER A 244 2.66 -9.90 9.37
N GLY A 245 3.79 -9.28 9.11
CA GLY A 245 5.00 -10.00 8.71
C GLY A 245 5.43 -11.06 9.73
N LYS A 246 6.24 -12.03 9.31
CA LYS A 246 6.64 -13.18 10.12
C LYS A 246 7.13 -12.81 11.52
N GLN A 247 8.01 -11.80 11.64
CA GLN A 247 8.56 -11.38 12.94
C GLN A 247 7.48 -10.84 13.89
N GLN A 248 6.44 -10.17 13.36
CA GLN A 248 5.32 -9.71 14.19
C GLN A 248 4.47 -10.88 14.69
N LYS A 249 4.17 -11.85 13.81
CA LYS A 249 3.43 -13.06 14.20
C LYS A 249 4.19 -13.85 15.26
N ASP A 250 5.51 -13.99 15.12
CA ASP A 250 6.35 -14.65 16.11
C ASP A 250 6.32 -13.90 17.46
N ALA A 251 6.41 -12.55 17.44
CA ALA A 251 6.35 -11.72 18.64
C ALA A 251 4.97 -11.76 19.33
N ILE A 252 3.89 -11.96 18.58
CA ILE A 252 2.55 -12.18 19.16
C ILE A 252 2.45 -13.56 19.78
N ARG A 253 2.96 -14.60 19.12
CA ARG A 253 2.95 -15.97 19.66
C ARG A 253 3.80 -16.12 20.92
N ASP A 254 4.95 -15.46 20.99
CA ASP A 254 5.82 -15.46 22.19
C ASP A 254 5.33 -14.50 23.29
N GLY A 255 4.33 -13.65 23.01
CA GLY A 255 3.74 -12.72 23.96
C GLY A 255 4.51 -11.40 24.14
N THR A 256 5.55 -11.14 23.35
CA THR A 256 6.27 -9.85 23.36
C THR A 256 5.41 -8.71 22.82
N MET A 257 4.66 -8.98 21.74
CA MET A 257 3.68 -8.07 21.17
C MET A 257 2.27 -8.53 21.55
N ALA A 258 1.45 -7.62 22.06
CA ALA A 258 0.11 -7.96 22.52
C ALA A 258 -0.85 -8.27 21.34
N GLY A 259 -0.66 -7.61 20.21
CA GLY A 259 -1.44 -7.80 18.99
C GLY A 259 -1.13 -6.73 17.96
N ALA A 260 -1.76 -6.81 16.81
CA ALA A 260 -1.60 -5.84 15.74
C ALA A 260 -2.86 -5.73 14.87
N ILE A 261 -2.92 -4.68 14.06
CA ILE A 261 -3.87 -4.57 12.96
C ILE A 261 -3.25 -5.19 11.72
N THR A 262 -3.89 -6.17 11.10
CA THR A 262 -3.52 -6.62 9.76
C THR A 262 -4.42 -6.02 8.70
N GLN A 263 -3.86 -5.76 7.54
CA GLN A 263 -4.56 -5.35 6.33
C GLN A 263 -4.88 -6.59 5.47
N ASN A 264 -5.39 -6.35 4.26
CA ASN A 264 -5.53 -7.39 3.23
C ASN A 264 -4.63 -7.06 2.03
N PRO A 265 -3.30 -7.26 2.13
CA PRO A 265 -2.37 -6.82 1.08
C PRO A 265 -2.59 -7.55 -0.26
N VAL A 266 -2.91 -8.84 -0.24
CA VAL A 266 -3.26 -9.59 -1.45
C VAL A 266 -4.49 -8.97 -2.12
N GLY A 267 -5.52 -8.63 -1.31
CA GLY A 267 -6.71 -7.93 -1.78
C GLY A 267 -6.39 -6.55 -2.35
N ILE A 268 -5.50 -5.78 -1.72
CA ILE A 268 -5.06 -4.47 -2.23
C ILE A 268 -4.46 -4.63 -3.63
N GLY A 269 -3.49 -5.53 -3.81
CA GLY A 269 -2.85 -5.76 -5.10
C GLY A 269 -3.83 -6.21 -6.18
N TYR A 270 -4.67 -7.20 -5.86
CA TYR A 270 -5.68 -7.72 -6.77
C TYR A 270 -6.67 -6.64 -7.22
N LYS A 271 -7.26 -5.91 -6.25
CA LYS A 271 -8.24 -4.85 -6.53
C LYS A 271 -7.66 -3.68 -7.29
N THR A 272 -6.38 -3.40 -7.14
CA THR A 272 -5.69 -2.36 -7.91
C THR A 272 -5.66 -2.70 -9.41
N VAL A 273 -5.27 -3.93 -9.76
CA VAL A 273 -5.24 -4.37 -11.16
C VAL A 273 -6.65 -4.51 -11.72
N GLU A 274 -7.59 -5.08 -10.95
CA GLU A 274 -9.01 -5.16 -11.34
C GLU A 274 -9.57 -3.75 -11.66
N ALA A 275 -9.33 -2.77 -10.79
CA ALA A 275 -9.78 -1.41 -10.97
C ALA A 275 -9.12 -0.75 -12.20
N ALA A 276 -7.82 -0.99 -12.43
CA ALA A 276 -7.12 -0.49 -13.61
C ALA A 276 -7.73 -1.06 -14.91
N VAL A 277 -8.04 -2.34 -14.96
CA VAL A 277 -8.71 -2.98 -16.12
C VAL A 277 -10.10 -2.37 -16.35
N LYS A 278 -10.89 -2.17 -15.30
CA LYS A 278 -12.20 -1.51 -15.38
C LYS A 278 -12.08 -0.07 -15.87
N ALA A 279 -11.09 0.68 -15.37
CA ALA A 279 -10.83 2.05 -15.79
C ALA A 279 -10.46 2.15 -17.27
N ILE A 280 -9.63 1.23 -17.79
CA ILE A 280 -9.28 1.13 -19.23
C ILE A 280 -10.54 0.93 -20.08
N LYS A 281 -11.52 0.19 -19.58
CA LYS A 281 -12.84 -0.04 -20.26
C LYS A 281 -13.81 1.11 -20.09
N GLY A 282 -13.45 2.17 -19.36
CA GLY A 282 -14.32 3.33 -19.09
C GLY A 282 -15.42 3.06 -18.07
N GLU A 283 -15.30 2.01 -17.26
CA GLU A 283 -16.27 1.70 -16.21
C GLU A 283 -16.16 2.72 -15.05
N LYS A 284 -17.30 3.07 -14.47
CA LYS A 284 -17.32 3.92 -13.26
C LYS A 284 -16.87 3.12 -12.04
N LEU A 285 -15.96 3.71 -11.26
CA LEU A 285 -15.44 3.13 -10.04
C LEU A 285 -15.84 3.99 -8.82
N PRO A 286 -16.01 3.39 -7.63
CA PRO A 286 -16.14 4.17 -6.39
C PRO A 286 -14.81 4.90 -6.12
N LYS A 287 -14.86 6.02 -5.40
CA LYS A 287 -13.65 6.78 -5.04
C LYS A 287 -12.68 5.96 -4.17
N ILE A 288 -13.22 5.10 -3.32
CA ILE A 288 -12.47 4.20 -2.43
C ILE A 288 -12.97 2.77 -2.63
N ILE A 289 -12.04 1.85 -2.76
CA ILE A 289 -12.26 0.40 -2.66
C ILE A 289 -11.65 -0.02 -1.34
N ASP A 290 -12.49 -0.15 -0.31
CA ASP A 290 -12.05 -0.62 1.00
C ASP A 290 -11.69 -2.12 0.93
N THR A 291 -10.50 -2.46 1.35
CA THR A 291 -9.97 -3.83 1.36
C THR A 291 -10.06 -4.50 2.72
N GLY A 292 -10.54 -3.78 3.73
CA GLY A 292 -10.75 -4.26 5.09
C GLY A 292 -9.48 -4.31 5.94
N PHE A 293 -9.70 -4.54 7.23
CA PHE A 293 -8.64 -4.75 8.23
C PHE A 293 -9.17 -5.57 9.39
N TYR A 294 -8.27 -6.20 10.16
CA TYR A 294 -8.62 -7.01 11.32
C TYR A 294 -7.62 -6.79 12.45
N TRP A 295 -8.11 -6.80 13.68
CA TRP A 295 -7.28 -7.02 14.86
C TRP A 295 -6.89 -8.49 14.95
N TYR A 296 -5.62 -8.77 15.19
CA TYR A 296 -5.16 -10.11 15.53
C TYR A 296 -4.22 -10.10 16.73
N ASP A 297 -4.33 -11.14 17.53
CA ASP A 297 -3.54 -11.40 18.71
C ASP A 297 -3.38 -12.91 18.93
N LYS A 298 -2.77 -13.30 20.03
CA LYS A 298 -2.52 -14.72 20.34
C LYS A 298 -3.79 -15.57 20.38
N SER A 299 -4.95 -14.98 20.66
CA SER A 299 -6.20 -15.73 20.80
C SER A 299 -6.85 -16.08 19.45
N ASN A 300 -6.54 -15.34 18.39
CA ASN A 300 -7.20 -15.49 17.09
C ASN A 300 -6.25 -15.59 15.89
N ILE A 301 -4.94 -15.54 16.11
CA ILE A 301 -3.94 -15.56 15.02
C ILE A 301 -4.04 -16.78 14.11
N ASP A 302 -4.58 -17.88 14.63
CA ASP A 302 -4.78 -19.13 13.88
C ASP A 302 -6.23 -19.32 13.39
N ASP A 303 -7.11 -18.32 13.58
CA ASP A 303 -8.46 -18.31 13.01
C ASP A 303 -8.38 -18.26 11.48
N PRO A 304 -9.12 -19.12 10.74
CA PRO A 304 -9.12 -19.13 9.28
C PRO A 304 -9.40 -17.78 8.61
N LYS A 305 -10.25 -16.94 9.20
CA LYS A 305 -10.54 -15.61 8.68
C LYS A 305 -9.35 -14.66 8.84
N ILE A 306 -8.59 -14.82 9.91
CA ILE A 306 -7.40 -14.02 10.18
C ILE A 306 -6.24 -14.53 9.33
N THR A 307 -5.97 -15.84 9.33
CA THR A 307 -4.88 -16.44 8.53
C THR A 307 -5.01 -16.14 7.04
N ALA A 308 -6.24 -16.00 6.52
CA ALA A 308 -6.48 -15.65 5.12
C ALA A 308 -5.95 -14.27 4.70
N VAL A 309 -5.66 -13.37 5.65
CA VAL A 309 -5.12 -12.02 5.40
C VAL A 309 -3.75 -11.79 6.04
N LEU A 310 -3.24 -12.74 6.82
CA LEU A 310 -1.85 -12.72 7.28
C LEU A 310 -0.91 -13.15 6.15
N TYR A 311 0.36 -12.74 6.24
CA TYR A 311 1.38 -13.04 5.23
C TYR A 311 2.74 -13.33 5.87
N ASP A 312 3.66 -13.90 5.07
CA ASP A 312 5.05 -14.23 5.44
C ASP A 312 6.03 -13.57 4.49
#